data_31097fd8ca3deab54efdeb55576adec7
#
_entry.id   31097fd8ca3deab54efdeb55576adec7
#
_cell.length_a   1.000
_cell.length_b   1.000
_cell.length_c   1.000
_cell.angle_alpha   90.00
_cell.angle_beta   90.00
_cell.angle_gamma   90.00
#
_symmetry.space_group_name_H-M   'P 1'
#
loop_
_entity.id
_entity.type
_entity.pdbx_description
1 polymer ?
#
loop_
_entity_poly.entity_id
_entity_poly.type
_entity_poly.pdbx_seq_one_letter_code
_entity_poly.pdbx_strand_id
1 'polypeptide(L)'
;TYYNPKAKKKINIIVKDSYKLIPMALREFGKCFKLDVNKEVMPYNIYTYENVSMGACSIQSALDILKHDDKQQFLDNLEKWDCILGKGMDNQMFDLIKYSSIYCKMDCKVLMEGYEVFRGWMLEHTELDVDHYITIQSMASSFMLKSGCYDNVYQISGVIQQFITKCVVGGRVMTNSNKQYHVKKKIADFDACSLYPSAMHFMDGFLEDKPKVLYDKSYEFLKQQDGYFVRIKIIKLNKHLDFPLTSKLNEDSGVRSFINEMDNEIIYIDKVGLEDIITFHEAESEIIDGYYYDQGRNNTINHVIEDLYNLRLKLKQDKNPAQIVIKLLMNSMYGKTIIKPVETDTIVKDNRDDFEKYISYNYNYIDSVIEVNGKYYIKKVKSILSHYNYVHCGVEILSMSKRIMNKVFSCADDCKIKIYYQDTDSIHLNYDDVDKVVKRYKEKYGLQLVGEDLGNFHIDFSMYKANSEIYAIESLFLGKKTYIDILESTDKDGNTINSEHIRMKGIPTSCIQYYAEQHNISVLDLFKQLYDNKTIKFDLTNDGNKFVCRNNKDYTISNVSDFTRRCQYIRGESDKFFIN
;
A
#
# COMPACT_ATOMS: atom_id res chain seq x y z
N THR A 1 2.42 15.61 -28.87
CA THR A 1 2.01 15.33 -30.27
C THR A 1 3.08 15.84 -31.20
N TYR A 2 3.59 15.00 -32.09
CA TYR A 2 4.57 15.35 -33.13
C TYR A 2 3.91 15.25 -34.49
N TYR A 3 4.06 16.26 -35.34
CA TYR A 3 3.63 16.19 -36.72
C TYR A 3 4.74 15.62 -37.59
N ASN A 4 4.52 14.45 -38.20
CA ASN A 4 5.46 13.88 -39.15
C ASN A 4 5.20 14.46 -40.55
N PRO A 5 6.06 15.36 -41.07
CA PRO A 5 5.85 16.00 -42.34
C PRO A 5 5.92 15.04 -43.55
N LYS A 6 6.68 13.95 -43.43
CA LYS A 6 6.78 12.92 -44.48
C LYS A 6 5.50 12.07 -44.57
N ALA A 7 4.92 11.71 -43.40
CA ALA A 7 3.71 10.90 -43.35
C ALA A 7 2.42 11.74 -43.35
N LYS A 8 2.53 13.07 -43.27
CA LYS A 8 1.40 14.03 -43.15
C LYS A 8 0.43 13.66 -42.03
N LYS A 9 0.92 13.06 -40.93
CA LYS A 9 0.13 12.57 -39.79
C LYS A 9 0.66 13.15 -38.47
N LYS A 10 -0.28 13.42 -37.57
CA LYS A 10 0.05 13.67 -36.15
C LYS A 10 0.37 12.35 -35.49
N ILE A 11 1.53 12.26 -34.83
CA ILE A 11 1.94 11.12 -34.03
C ILE A 11 1.82 11.54 -32.57
N ASN A 12 1.10 10.76 -31.77
CA ASN A 12 1.03 10.94 -30.34
C ASN A 12 2.10 10.03 -29.69
N ILE A 13 3.02 10.65 -28.98
CA ILE A 13 4.00 9.94 -28.15
C ILE A 13 3.47 9.99 -26.73
N ILE A 14 3.25 8.83 -26.13
CA ILE A 14 2.81 8.68 -24.74
C ILE A 14 3.99 8.10 -23.96
N VAL A 15 4.46 8.85 -22.96
CA VAL A 15 5.47 8.38 -22.01
C VAL A 15 4.76 7.79 -20.80
N LYS A 16 5.09 6.56 -20.45
CA LYS A 16 4.51 5.84 -19.30
C LYS A 16 5.61 5.40 -18.33
N ASP A 17 5.26 5.37 -17.05
CA ASP A 17 6.08 4.77 -16.02
C ASP A 17 5.64 3.30 -15.85
N SER A 18 6.53 2.36 -16.23
CA SER A 18 6.25 0.92 -16.12
C SER A 18 6.00 0.46 -14.68
N TYR A 19 6.54 1.15 -13.67
CA TYR A 19 6.30 0.82 -12.27
C TYR A 19 4.82 0.95 -11.86
N LYS A 20 4.05 1.77 -12.55
CA LYS A 20 2.59 1.88 -12.34
C LYS A 20 1.80 0.68 -12.87
N LEU A 21 2.39 -0.10 -13.75
CA LEU A 21 1.81 -1.35 -14.28
C LEU A 21 2.43 -2.57 -13.60
N ILE A 22 3.74 -2.55 -13.36
CA ILE A 22 4.53 -3.63 -12.76
C ILE A 22 5.24 -3.06 -11.51
N PRO A 23 4.59 -3.03 -10.34
CA PRO A 23 5.16 -2.41 -9.13
C PRO A 23 6.22 -3.30 -8.46
N MET A 24 7.29 -3.60 -9.19
CA MET A 24 8.45 -4.34 -8.68
C MET A 24 9.77 -3.69 -9.14
N ALA A 25 10.83 -3.95 -8.39
CA ALA A 25 12.15 -3.45 -8.74
C ALA A 25 12.67 -4.12 -10.02
N LEU A 26 13.33 -3.34 -10.90
CA LEU A 26 13.87 -3.86 -12.17
C LEU A 26 14.83 -5.06 -11.97
N ARG A 27 15.56 -5.11 -10.85
CA ARG A 27 16.44 -6.25 -10.51
C ARG A 27 15.70 -7.59 -10.35
N GLU A 28 14.40 -7.55 -10.08
CA GLU A 28 13.57 -8.75 -9.94
C GLU A 28 13.06 -9.26 -11.28
N PHE A 29 13.12 -8.44 -12.35
CA PHE A 29 12.56 -8.78 -13.67
C PHE A 29 13.17 -10.04 -14.25
N GLY A 30 14.52 -10.17 -14.23
CA GLY A 30 15.20 -11.35 -14.74
C GLY A 30 14.66 -12.65 -14.16
N LYS A 31 14.53 -12.70 -12.82
CA LYS A 31 14.00 -13.85 -12.11
C LYS A 31 12.49 -14.03 -12.31
N CYS A 32 11.70 -12.95 -12.17
CA CYS A 32 10.25 -13.01 -12.23
C CYS A 32 9.72 -13.33 -13.63
N PHE A 33 10.36 -12.80 -14.66
CA PHE A 33 9.95 -13.01 -16.06
C PHE A 33 10.77 -14.07 -16.79
N LYS A 34 11.74 -14.73 -16.09
CA LYS A 34 12.65 -15.75 -16.64
C LYS A 34 13.40 -15.23 -17.87
N LEU A 35 13.97 -14.02 -17.76
CA LEU A 35 14.74 -13.41 -18.83
C LEU A 35 16.16 -13.98 -18.89
N ASP A 36 16.75 -14.00 -20.08
CA ASP A 36 18.17 -14.34 -20.27
C ASP A 36 19.11 -13.20 -19.83
N VAL A 37 18.54 -12.05 -19.47
CA VAL A 37 19.27 -10.85 -19.04
C VAL A 37 18.83 -10.45 -17.63
N ASN A 38 19.77 -9.92 -16.85
CA ASN A 38 19.51 -9.41 -15.50
C ASN A 38 19.95 -7.95 -15.39
N LYS A 39 19.41 -7.27 -14.38
CA LYS A 39 19.89 -5.95 -14.00
C LYS A 39 21.30 -6.08 -13.43
N GLU A 40 22.20 -5.27 -13.95
CA GLU A 40 23.60 -5.24 -13.55
C GLU A 40 23.83 -4.32 -12.35
N VAL A 41 25.05 -4.38 -11.79
CA VAL A 41 25.44 -3.58 -10.61
C VAL A 41 25.90 -2.20 -11.03
N MET A 42 25.50 -1.17 -10.27
CA MET A 42 25.88 0.23 -10.48
C MET A 42 26.28 0.88 -9.16
N PRO A 43 27.53 1.32 -9.02
CA PRO A 43 28.00 2.06 -7.84
C PRO A 43 27.56 3.52 -7.89
N TYR A 44 26.29 3.81 -7.68
CA TYR A 44 25.68 5.15 -7.90
C TYR A 44 26.38 6.30 -7.16
N ASN A 45 26.94 6.05 -5.97
CA ASN A 45 27.51 7.10 -5.14
C ASN A 45 28.88 7.64 -5.62
N ILE A 46 29.51 6.98 -6.61
CA ILE A 46 30.76 7.52 -7.24
C ILE A 46 30.48 8.55 -8.32
N TYR A 47 29.22 8.76 -8.73
CA TYR A 47 28.85 9.71 -9.79
C TYR A 47 28.81 11.13 -9.24
N THR A 48 30.00 11.65 -8.87
CA THR A 48 30.21 13.05 -8.51
C THR A 48 30.50 13.88 -9.75
N TYR A 49 30.40 15.21 -9.64
CA TYR A 49 30.76 16.13 -10.74
C TYR A 49 32.19 15.91 -11.21
N GLU A 50 33.14 15.73 -10.26
CA GLU A 50 34.54 15.51 -10.55
C GLU A 50 34.74 14.21 -11.34
N ASN A 51 34.24 13.08 -10.85
CA ASN A 51 34.41 11.78 -11.49
C ASN A 51 33.76 11.72 -12.89
N VAL A 52 32.59 12.34 -13.05
CA VAL A 52 31.93 12.43 -14.35
C VAL A 52 32.69 13.32 -15.30
N SER A 53 33.23 14.47 -14.83
CA SER A 53 34.05 15.37 -15.64
C SER A 53 35.38 14.73 -16.05
N MET A 54 35.96 13.90 -15.19
CA MET A 54 37.20 13.13 -15.48
C MET A 54 36.92 11.96 -16.43
N GLY A 55 35.66 11.44 -16.45
CA GLY A 55 35.26 10.26 -17.21
C GLY A 55 35.76 8.93 -16.64
N ALA A 56 36.45 8.96 -15.49
CA ALA A 56 37.07 7.80 -14.85
C ALA A 56 36.94 7.85 -13.32
N CYS A 57 36.99 6.69 -12.68
CA CYS A 57 36.96 6.56 -11.22
C CYS A 57 37.81 5.37 -10.77
N SER A 58 38.35 5.43 -9.53
CA SER A 58 39.05 4.32 -8.91
C SER A 58 38.12 3.11 -8.70
N ILE A 59 38.59 1.93 -9.08
CA ILE A 59 37.88 0.67 -8.84
C ILE A 59 37.69 0.46 -7.34
N GLN A 60 38.71 0.74 -6.51
CA GLN A 60 38.62 0.59 -5.07
C GLN A 60 37.54 1.49 -4.47
N SER A 61 37.45 2.75 -4.90
CA SER A 61 36.39 3.67 -4.44
C SER A 61 34.99 3.17 -4.77
N ALA A 62 34.81 2.49 -5.90
CA ALA A 62 33.55 1.85 -6.25
C ALA A 62 33.26 0.63 -5.37
N LEU A 63 34.27 -0.20 -5.09
CA LEU A 63 34.13 -1.38 -4.22
C LEU A 63 33.80 -1.02 -2.77
N ASP A 64 34.31 0.11 -2.27
CA ASP A 64 34.11 0.56 -0.89
C ASP A 64 32.65 0.91 -0.61
N ILE A 65 31.89 1.32 -1.62
CA ILE A 65 30.47 1.71 -1.50
C ILE A 65 29.50 0.60 -1.90
N LEU A 66 29.99 -0.46 -2.57
CA LEU A 66 29.16 -1.59 -2.97
C LEU A 66 28.96 -2.57 -1.81
N LYS A 67 27.78 -3.19 -1.78
CA LYS A 67 27.50 -4.31 -0.87
C LYS A 67 28.40 -5.50 -1.21
N HIS A 68 28.70 -6.32 -0.21
CA HIS A 68 29.60 -7.46 -0.37
C HIS A 68 29.22 -8.35 -1.56
N ASP A 69 27.92 -8.67 -1.70
CA ASP A 69 27.40 -9.57 -2.74
C ASP A 69 27.48 -8.95 -4.16
N ASP A 70 27.53 -7.63 -4.27
CA ASP A 70 27.56 -6.90 -5.55
C ASP A 70 28.99 -6.70 -6.07
N LYS A 71 30.02 -6.85 -5.21
CA LYS A 71 31.42 -6.54 -5.56
C LYS A 71 31.96 -7.43 -6.66
N GLN A 72 31.73 -8.74 -6.57
CA GLN A 72 32.22 -9.68 -7.56
C GLN A 72 31.58 -9.43 -8.92
N GLN A 73 30.26 -9.26 -8.97
CA GLN A 73 29.54 -8.97 -10.22
C GLN A 73 30.03 -7.66 -10.86
N PHE A 74 30.35 -6.64 -10.05
CA PHE A 74 30.91 -5.40 -10.57
C PHE A 74 32.27 -5.62 -11.24
N LEU A 75 33.17 -6.38 -10.59
CA LEU A 75 34.50 -6.72 -11.17
C LEU A 75 34.37 -7.52 -12.46
N ASP A 76 33.52 -8.53 -12.48
CA ASP A 76 33.25 -9.34 -13.66
C ASP A 76 32.72 -8.49 -14.82
N ASN A 77 31.86 -7.51 -14.52
CA ASN A 77 31.35 -6.56 -15.51
C ASN A 77 32.44 -5.64 -16.06
N LEU A 78 33.37 -5.18 -15.21
CA LEU A 78 34.49 -4.35 -15.67
C LEU A 78 35.37 -5.08 -16.69
N GLU A 79 35.63 -6.37 -16.44
CA GLU A 79 36.40 -7.21 -17.36
C GLU A 79 35.61 -7.51 -18.64
N LYS A 80 34.38 -8.02 -18.50
CA LYS A 80 33.47 -8.38 -19.58
C LYS A 80 33.22 -7.23 -20.56
N TRP A 81 33.11 -6.00 -20.03
CA TRP A 81 32.84 -4.81 -20.83
C TRP A 81 34.07 -4.04 -21.24
N ASP A 82 35.27 -4.56 -20.87
CA ASP A 82 36.57 -3.93 -21.15
C ASP A 82 36.58 -2.46 -20.71
N CYS A 83 36.19 -2.22 -19.45
CA CYS A 83 36.11 -0.87 -18.87
C CYS A 83 37.33 -0.53 -18.01
N ILE A 84 38.26 -1.45 -17.78
CA ILE A 84 39.45 -1.22 -16.93
C ILE A 84 40.47 -0.38 -17.67
N LEU A 85 40.87 0.73 -17.05
CA LEU A 85 41.94 1.62 -17.51
C LEU A 85 43.23 1.32 -16.75
N GLY A 86 44.38 1.31 -17.46
CA GLY A 86 45.70 1.10 -16.83
C GLY A 86 45.87 -0.31 -16.25
N LYS A 87 45.52 -1.35 -16.99
CA LYS A 87 45.74 -2.74 -16.59
C LYS A 87 47.17 -2.98 -16.14
N GLY A 88 47.38 -3.46 -14.91
CA GLY A 88 48.70 -3.75 -14.32
C GLY A 88 49.30 -2.62 -13.46
N MET A 89 48.59 -1.53 -13.22
CA MET A 89 49.00 -0.46 -12.29
C MET A 89 48.41 -0.70 -10.89
N ASP A 90 49.10 -0.22 -9.83
CA ASP A 90 48.66 -0.39 -8.43
C ASP A 90 47.32 0.30 -8.11
N ASN A 91 46.98 1.38 -8.79
CA ASN A 91 45.70 2.10 -8.64
C ASN A 91 44.88 2.01 -9.92
N GLN A 92 44.18 0.89 -10.11
CA GLN A 92 43.35 0.69 -11.30
C GLN A 92 42.14 1.62 -11.31
N MET A 93 41.97 2.28 -12.44
CA MET A 93 40.78 3.11 -12.74
C MET A 93 39.88 2.38 -13.70
N PHE A 94 38.63 2.79 -13.79
CA PHE A 94 37.72 2.31 -14.85
C PHE A 94 37.05 3.46 -15.59
N ASP A 95 36.71 3.19 -16.85
CA ASP A 95 35.97 4.13 -17.71
C ASP A 95 34.53 4.23 -17.24
N LEU A 96 34.24 5.31 -16.51
CA LEU A 96 32.93 5.58 -15.91
C LEU A 96 31.84 5.78 -16.98
N ILE A 97 32.18 6.42 -18.09
CA ILE A 97 31.23 6.77 -19.15
C ILE A 97 30.84 5.51 -19.95
N LYS A 98 31.86 4.72 -20.32
CA LYS A 98 31.64 3.46 -21.03
C LYS A 98 30.80 2.48 -20.19
N TYR A 99 31.17 2.33 -18.90
CA TYR A 99 30.42 1.47 -17.97
C TYR A 99 28.97 1.91 -17.84
N SER A 100 28.73 3.20 -17.60
CA SER A 100 27.37 3.76 -17.50
C SER A 100 26.55 3.55 -18.75
N SER A 101 27.18 3.75 -19.92
CA SER A 101 26.50 3.58 -21.22
C SER A 101 26.03 2.14 -21.43
N ILE A 102 26.90 1.16 -21.09
CA ILE A 102 26.54 -0.26 -21.21
C ILE A 102 25.49 -0.62 -20.19
N TYR A 103 25.67 -0.20 -18.92
CA TYR A 103 24.69 -0.43 -17.86
C TYR A 103 23.31 0.10 -18.24
N CYS A 104 23.20 1.33 -18.74
CA CYS A 104 21.95 1.92 -19.17
C CYS A 104 21.28 1.12 -20.30
N LYS A 105 22.06 0.63 -21.27
CA LYS A 105 21.55 -0.26 -22.34
C LYS A 105 21.02 -1.55 -21.77
N MET A 106 21.69 -2.15 -20.78
CA MET A 106 21.24 -3.38 -20.14
C MET A 106 19.94 -3.15 -19.34
N ASP A 107 19.83 -2.04 -18.58
CA ASP A 107 18.60 -1.67 -17.88
C ASP A 107 17.43 -1.50 -18.85
N CYS A 108 17.65 -0.81 -19.99
CA CYS A 108 16.62 -0.68 -21.03
C CYS A 108 16.21 -2.04 -21.62
N LYS A 109 17.16 -2.94 -21.84
CA LYS A 109 16.90 -4.27 -22.38
C LYS A 109 16.08 -5.12 -21.40
N VAL A 110 16.48 -5.16 -20.12
CA VAL A 110 15.75 -5.90 -19.06
C VAL A 110 14.32 -5.35 -18.93
N LEU A 111 14.16 -4.04 -18.95
CA LEU A 111 12.84 -3.39 -18.88
C LEU A 111 11.97 -3.78 -20.08
N MET A 112 12.51 -3.68 -21.29
CA MET A 112 11.77 -3.97 -22.52
C MET A 112 11.33 -5.44 -22.57
N GLU A 113 12.27 -6.38 -22.37
CA GLU A 113 11.96 -7.81 -22.41
C GLU A 113 10.97 -8.22 -21.33
N GLY A 114 11.16 -7.73 -20.08
CA GLY A 114 10.23 -8.01 -18.98
C GLY A 114 8.84 -7.43 -19.21
N TYR A 115 8.76 -6.22 -19.78
CA TYR A 115 7.49 -5.60 -20.13
C TYR A 115 6.73 -6.40 -21.21
N GLU A 116 7.42 -6.87 -22.25
CA GLU A 116 6.79 -7.68 -23.30
C GLU A 116 6.29 -9.04 -22.77
N VAL A 117 7.02 -9.68 -21.87
CA VAL A 117 6.56 -10.92 -21.22
C VAL A 117 5.31 -10.63 -20.37
N PHE A 118 5.35 -9.57 -19.56
CA PHE A 118 4.20 -9.14 -18.76
C PHE A 118 2.98 -8.83 -19.63
N ARG A 119 3.17 -8.10 -20.72
CA ARG A 119 2.12 -7.78 -21.70
C ARG A 119 1.50 -9.02 -22.29
N GLY A 120 2.34 -10.00 -22.68
CA GLY A 120 1.88 -11.29 -23.21
C GLY A 120 1.00 -12.04 -22.22
N TRP A 121 1.43 -12.17 -20.98
CA TRP A 121 0.64 -12.85 -19.94
C TRP A 121 -0.67 -12.12 -19.61
N MET A 122 -0.65 -10.79 -19.55
CA MET A 122 -1.87 -10.02 -19.32
C MET A 122 -2.86 -10.19 -20.47
N LEU A 123 -2.39 -10.14 -21.72
CA LEU A 123 -3.23 -10.36 -22.91
C LEU A 123 -3.82 -11.77 -22.93
N GLU A 124 -3.03 -12.80 -22.62
CA GLU A 124 -3.47 -14.20 -22.56
C GLU A 124 -4.59 -14.40 -21.52
N HIS A 125 -4.44 -13.83 -20.32
CA HIS A 125 -5.36 -14.13 -19.22
C HIS A 125 -6.53 -13.15 -19.09
N THR A 126 -6.44 -11.96 -19.68
CA THR A 126 -7.49 -10.93 -19.57
C THR A 126 -8.08 -10.50 -20.90
N GLU A 127 -7.41 -10.87 -22.01
CA GLU A 127 -7.67 -10.36 -23.36
C GLU A 127 -7.64 -8.82 -23.45
N LEU A 128 -6.87 -8.17 -22.55
CA LEU A 128 -6.64 -6.73 -22.52
C LEU A 128 -5.17 -6.44 -22.77
N ASP A 129 -4.89 -5.46 -23.64
CA ASP A 129 -3.53 -5.02 -23.91
C ASP A 129 -3.11 -3.92 -22.92
N VAL A 130 -2.04 -4.15 -22.16
CA VAL A 130 -1.50 -3.19 -21.17
C VAL A 130 -1.11 -1.85 -21.79
N ASP A 131 -0.84 -1.81 -23.10
CA ASP A 131 -0.50 -0.56 -23.79
C ASP A 131 -1.65 0.46 -23.81
N HIS A 132 -2.87 0.03 -23.55
CA HIS A 132 -4.04 0.93 -23.45
C HIS A 132 -4.20 1.56 -22.06
N TYR A 133 -3.40 1.14 -21.06
CA TYR A 133 -3.55 1.55 -19.65
C TYR A 133 -2.31 2.30 -19.14
N ILE A 134 -2.52 3.18 -18.15
CA ILE A 134 -1.45 3.90 -17.46
C ILE A 134 -1.12 3.21 -16.14
N THR A 135 -2.11 2.55 -15.52
CA THR A 135 -1.95 1.88 -14.22
C THR A 135 -2.61 0.52 -14.24
N ILE A 136 -2.10 -0.41 -13.44
CA ILE A 136 -2.69 -1.73 -13.28
C ILE A 136 -4.13 -1.66 -12.71
N GLN A 137 -4.42 -0.68 -11.84
CA GLN A 137 -5.77 -0.49 -11.30
C GLN A 137 -6.78 -0.10 -12.39
N SER A 138 -6.36 0.71 -13.39
CA SER A 138 -7.25 1.05 -14.51
C SER A 138 -7.51 -0.15 -15.41
N MET A 139 -6.50 -1.02 -15.61
CA MET A 139 -6.65 -2.26 -16.34
C MET A 139 -7.55 -3.25 -15.60
N ALA A 140 -7.34 -3.43 -14.29
CA ALA A 140 -8.18 -4.29 -13.45
C ALA A 140 -9.66 -3.85 -13.48
N SER A 141 -9.93 -2.54 -13.42
CA SER A 141 -11.30 -2.01 -13.55
C SER A 141 -11.94 -2.31 -14.92
N SER A 142 -11.15 -2.23 -16.00
CA SER A 142 -11.63 -2.60 -17.35
C SER A 142 -11.86 -4.10 -17.47
N PHE A 143 -11.05 -4.91 -16.80
CA PHE A 143 -11.27 -6.36 -16.73
C PHE A 143 -12.57 -6.69 -16.00
N MET A 144 -12.84 -6.07 -14.84
CA MET A 144 -14.12 -6.23 -14.12
C MET A 144 -15.32 -5.84 -14.98
N LEU A 145 -15.21 -4.73 -15.73
CA LEU A 145 -16.27 -4.28 -16.64
C LEU A 145 -16.50 -5.32 -17.76
N LYS A 146 -15.42 -5.80 -18.39
CA LYS A 146 -15.50 -6.81 -19.45
C LYS A 146 -16.07 -8.13 -18.96
N SER A 147 -15.79 -8.51 -17.71
CA SER A 147 -16.29 -9.74 -17.08
C SER A 147 -17.73 -9.64 -16.57
N GLY A 148 -18.42 -8.51 -16.74
CA GLY A 148 -19.80 -8.32 -16.32
C GLY A 148 -19.99 -8.01 -14.82
N CYS A 149 -18.91 -7.75 -14.08
CA CYS A 149 -19.01 -7.42 -12.64
C CYS A 149 -19.82 -6.14 -12.39
N TYR A 150 -19.95 -5.26 -13.38
CA TYR A 150 -20.70 -4.01 -13.27
C TYR A 150 -22.00 -3.99 -14.10
N ASP A 151 -22.49 -5.15 -14.55
CA ASP A 151 -23.78 -5.21 -15.23
C ASP A 151 -24.88 -4.82 -14.23
N ASN A 152 -25.73 -3.87 -14.63
CA ASN A 152 -26.74 -3.20 -13.80
C ASN A 152 -26.19 -2.43 -12.57
N VAL A 153 -24.88 -2.31 -12.40
CA VAL A 153 -24.23 -1.54 -11.32
C VAL A 153 -23.83 -0.18 -11.88
N TYR A 154 -24.36 0.89 -11.33
CA TYR A 154 -24.17 2.23 -11.88
C TYR A 154 -23.10 3.01 -11.13
N GLN A 155 -22.25 3.71 -11.86
CA GLN A 155 -21.39 4.74 -11.27
C GLN A 155 -22.24 5.86 -10.67
N ILE A 156 -21.81 6.37 -9.54
CA ILE A 156 -22.48 7.49 -8.87
C ILE A 156 -21.61 8.75 -8.90
N SER A 157 -22.27 9.92 -8.83
CA SER A 157 -21.64 11.23 -8.82
C SER A 157 -22.40 12.20 -7.91
N GLY A 158 -21.91 13.43 -7.79
CA GLY A 158 -22.59 14.51 -7.09
C GLY A 158 -22.73 14.28 -5.57
N VAL A 159 -23.84 14.76 -5.01
CA VAL A 159 -24.09 14.74 -3.56
C VAL A 159 -24.14 13.32 -3.00
N ILE A 160 -24.71 12.38 -3.74
CA ILE A 160 -24.79 10.98 -3.33
C ILE A 160 -23.39 10.39 -3.22
N GLN A 161 -22.55 10.60 -4.23
CA GLN A 161 -21.17 10.14 -4.22
C GLN A 161 -20.37 10.76 -3.06
N GLN A 162 -20.55 12.05 -2.79
CA GLN A 162 -19.90 12.72 -1.66
C GLN A 162 -20.37 12.14 -0.31
N PHE A 163 -21.66 11.82 -0.19
CA PHE A 163 -22.20 11.18 1.02
C PHE A 163 -21.58 9.81 1.24
N ILE A 164 -21.63 8.93 0.22
CA ILE A 164 -21.12 7.56 0.33
C ILE A 164 -19.59 7.55 0.51
N THR A 165 -18.86 8.53 -0.08
CA THR A 165 -17.41 8.68 0.13
C THR A 165 -17.06 8.88 1.62
N LYS A 166 -17.93 9.48 2.43
CA LYS A 166 -17.70 9.62 3.87
C LYS A 166 -17.76 8.27 4.63
N CYS A 167 -18.37 7.24 4.04
CA CYS A 167 -18.34 5.88 4.57
C CYS A 167 -17.01 5.16 4.31
N VAL A 168 -16.11 5.72 3.49
CA VAL A 168 -14.81 5.10 3.18
C VAL A 168 -13.91 5.13 4.40
N VAL A 169 -13.74 3.96 5.02
CA VAL A 169 -12.80 3.74 6.13
C VAL A 169 -11.87 2.59 5.75
N GLY A 170 -10.58 2.88 5.59
CA GLY A 170 -9.56 1.88 5.26
C GLY A 170 -9.35 0.83 6.34
N GLY A 171 -8.44 -0.10 6.09
CA GLY A 171 -8.06 -1.14 7.04
C GLY A 171 -7.60 -0.57 8.38
N ARG A 172 -7.95 -1.25 9.47
CA ARG A 172 -7.56 -0.86 10.81
C ARG A 172 -6.06 -1.10 11.01
N VAL A 173 -5.34 -0.10 11.50
CA VAL A 173 -3.91 -0.19 11.83
C VAL A 173 -3.70 0.46 13.18
N MET A 174 -3.40 -0.34 14.20
CA MET A 174 -3.22 0.13 15.56
C MET A 174 -2.56 -0.90 16.47
N THR A 175 -2.02 -0.45 17.58
CA THR A 175 -1.68 -1.29 18.74
C THR A 175 -2.92 -1.53 19.59
N ASN A 176 -2.92 -2.59 20.39
CA ASN A 176 -4.00 -2.86 21.34
C ASN A 176 -4.32 -1.62 22.17
N SER A 177 -5.59 -1.20 22.17
CA SER A 177 -6.09 0.00 22.89
C SER A 177 -5.27 1.27 22.64
N ASN A 178 -4.60 1.40 21.48
CA ASN A 178 -3.65 2.46 21.15
C ASN A 178 -2.49 2.65 22.16
N LYS A 179 -2.09 1.59 22.87
CA LYS A 179 -1.03 1.61 23.87
C LYS A 179 0.28 1.04 23.35
N GLN A 180 1.38 1.26 24.08
CA GLN A 180 2.70 0.73 23.73
C GLN A 180 2.96 -0.59 24.45
N TYR A 181 3.61 -1.52 23.75
CA TYR A 181 3.93 -2.83 24.29
C TYR A 181 5.40 -3.19 24.04
N HIS A 182 6.05 -3.71 25.08
CA HIS A 182 7.31 -4.41 24.99
C HIS A 182 7.06 -5.86 25.45
N VAL A 183 7.20 -6.80 24.53
CA VAL A 183 6.79 -8.20 24.71
C VAL A 183 8.00 -9.11 24.55
N LYS A 184 8.27 -9.97 25.55
CA LYS A 184 9.32 -10.98 25.54
C LYS A 184 8.73 -12.39 25.58
N LYS A 185 7.79 -12.64 24.68
CA LYS A 185 7.16 -13.95 24.44
C LYS A 185 7.27 -14.29 22.98
N LYS A 186 7.07 -15.56 22.65
CA LYS A 186 6.96 -15.96 21.25
C LYS A 186 5.75 -15.29 20.60
N ILE A 187 5.98 -14.50 19.57
CA ILE A 187 4.95 -13.79 18.80
C ILE A 187 4.89 -14.35 17.38
N ALA A 188 3.67 -14.55 16.89
CA ALA A 188 3.37 -14.83 15.50
C ALA A 188 2.84 -13.56 14.81
N ASP A 189 3.25 -13.32 13.56
CA ASP A 189 2.55 -12.46 12.60
C ASP A 189 1.59 -13.35 11.81
N PHE A 190 0.30 -13.21 12.09
CA PHE A 190 -0.76 -14.06 11.55
C PHE A 190 -1.54 -13.26 10.51
N ASP A 191 -1.29 -13.54 9.23
CA ASP A 191 -1.70 -12.73 8.07
C ASP A 191 -2.81 -13.39 7.25
N ALA A 192 -3.74 -12.57 6.74
CA ALA A 192 -4.85 -13.04 5.91
C ALA A 192 -4.44 -13.22 4.45
N CYS A 193 -4.72 -14.39 3.89
CA CYS A 193 -4.50 -14.69 2.49
C CYS A 193 -5.33 -13.77 1.57
N SER A 194 -4.67 -12.79 0.93
CA SER A 194 -5.31 -11.91 -0.07
C SER A 194 -6.61 -11.27 0.45
N LEU A 195 -6.56 -10.49 1.53
CA LEU A 195 -7.73 -9.98 2.26
C LEU A 195 -8.78 -9.29 1.38
N TYR A 196 -8.39 -8.38 0.47
CA TYR A 196 -9.36 -7.70 -0.39
C TYR A 196 -9.99 -8.60 -1.46
N PRO A 197 -9.26 -9.49 -2.16
CA PRO A 197 -9.87 -10.54 -2.96
C PRO A 197 -10.81 -11.43 -2.15
N SER A 198 -10.43 -11.80 -0.93
CA SER A 198 -11.31 -12.57 -0.03
C SER A 198 -12.60 -11.82 0.31
N ALA A 199 -12.52 -10.51 0.57
CA ALA A 199 -13.69 -9.69 0.79
C ALA A 199 -14.62 -9.65 -0.43
N MET A 200 -14.06 -9.51 -1.64
CA MET A 200 -14.82 -9.56 -2.90
C MET A 200 -15.43 -10.94 -3.17
N HIS A 201 -14.79 -12.02 -2.74
CA HIS A 201 -15.30 -13.37 -2.88
C HIS A 201 -16.44 -13.67 -1.91
N PHE A 202 -16.37 -13.18 -0.67
CA PHE A 202 -17.36 -13.49 0.38
C PHE A 202 -18.51 -12.50 0.52
N MET A 203 -18.47 -11.37 -0.17
CA MET A 203 -19.61 -10.46 -0.21
C MET A 203 -20.74 -11.02 -1.10
N ASP A 204 -21.96 -10.51 -0.93
CA ASP A 204 -23.12 -10.98 -1.70
C ASP A 204 -23.16 -10.45 -3.15
N GLY A 205 -22.10 -9.79 -3.61
CA GLY A 205 -22.03 -9.11 -4.91
C GLY A 205 -22.22 -7.60 -4.81
N PHE A 206 -22.17 -6.89 -5.94
CA PHE A 206 -22.36 -5.45 -6.01
C PHE A 206 -23.82 -5.05 -6.11
N LEU A 207 -24.20 -3.94 -5.46
CA LEU A 207 -25.56 -3.42 -5.46
C LEU A 207 -25.99 -2.95 -6.86
N GLU A 208 -27.13 -3.44 -7.32
CA GLU A 208 -27.70 -3.08 -8.61
C GLU A 208 -28.56 -1.82 -8.52
N ASP A 209 -28.77 -1.19 -9.70
CA ASP A 209 -29.56 0.01 -9.91
C ASP A 209 -29.04 1.27 -9.16
N LYS A 210 -29.90 2.22 -8.91
CA LYS A 210 -29.59 3.53 -8.34
C LYS A 210 -29.96 3.61 -6.88
N PRO A 211 -29.16 4.32 -6.05
CA PRO A 211 -29.51 4.54 -4.66
C PRO A 211 -30.77 5.39 -4.53
N LYS A 212 -31.65 5.00 -3.62
CA LYS A 212 -32.86 5.72 -3.21
C LYS A 212 -32.62 6.47 -1.92
N VAL A 213 -33.26 7.63 -1.77
CA VAL A 213 -33.19 8.41 -0.52
C VAL A 213 -33.93 7.68 0.58
N LEU A 214 -33.30 7.55 1.75
CA LEU A 214 -33.88 6.90 2.92
C LEU A 214 -35.01 7.77 3.52
N TYR A 215 -36.21 7.26 3.53
CA TYR A 215 -37.40 7.91 4.12
C TYR A 215 -37.80 7.29 5.45
N ASP A 216 -37.72 5.95 5.60
CA ASP A 216 -37.97 5.24 6.83
C ASP A 216 -36.64 4.95 7.55
N LYS A 217 -36.47 5.52 8.72
CA LYS A 217 -35.22 5.48 9.51
C LYS A 217 -35.23 4.34 10.54
N SER A 218 -36.13 3.36 10.40
CA SER A 218 -36.19 2.22 11.28
C SER A 218 -35.16 1.15 10.87
N TYR A 219 -34.66 0.43 11.85
CA TYR A 219 -33.81 -0.75 11.59
C TYR A 219 -34.57 -1.88 10.88
N GLU A 220 -35.86 -2.00 11.14
CA GLU A 220 -36.76 -2.99 10.53
C GLU A 220 -36.84 -2.77 9.02
N PHE A 221 -36.92 -1.50 8.57
CA PHE A 221 -36.88 -1.16 7.15
C PHE A 221 -35.53 -1.46 6.55
N LEU A 222 -34.43 -1.03 7.19
CA LEU A 222 -33.06 -1.22 6.69
C LEU A 222 -32.68 -2.70 6.53
N LYS A 223 -33.13 -3.57 7.45
CA LYS A 223 -32.85 -5.02 7.37
C LYS A 223 -33.44 -5.70 6.12
N GLN A 224 -34.46 -5.09 5.52
CA GLN A 224 -35.13 -5.63 4.31
C GLN A 224 -34.43 -5.16 3.02
N GLN A 225 -33.46 -4.22 3.11
CA GLN A 225 -32.78 -3.68 1.94
C GLN A 225 -31.53 -4.49 1.58
N ASP A 226 -31.22 -4.57 0.28
CA ASP A 226 -30.02 -5.24 -0.21
C ASP A 226 -28.74 -4.56 0.32
N GLY A 227 -28.73 -3.23 0.34
CA GLY A 227 -27.65 -2.46 0.90
C GLY A 227 -28.06 -1.04 1.26
N TYR A 228 -27.29 -0.39 2.13
CA TYR A 228 -27.53 0.99 2.52
C TYR A 228 -26.24 1.67 2.99
N PHE A 229 -26.26 3.00 2.90
CA PHE A 229 -25.22 3.90 3.39
C PHE A 229 -25.92 4.97 4.20
N VAL A 230 -25.63 5.03 5.50
CA VAL A 230 -26.36 5.87 6.44
C VAL A 230 -25.44 6.74 7.27
N ARG A 231 -25.95 7.89 7.66
CA ARG A 231 -25.39 8.72 8.71
C ARG A 231 -26.14 8.41 9.99
N ILE A 232 -25.41 8.01 11.01
CA ILE A 232 -25.96 7.62 12.30
C ILE A 232 -25.35 8.46 13.41
N LYS A 233 -26.09 8.64 14.50
CA LYS A 233 -25.60 9.10 15.78
C LYS A 233 -25.41 7.88 16.68
N ILE A 234 -24.20 7.66 17.16
CA ILE A 234 -23.92 6.64 18.17
C ILE A 234 -24.43 7.17 19.50
N ILE A 235 -25.40 6.50 20.10
CA ILE A 235 -25.89 6.86 21.44
C ILE A 235 -24.93 6.33 22.50
N LYS A 236 -24.55 5.05 22.35
CA LYS A 236 -23.65 4.37 23.28
C LYS A 236 -23.01 3.15 22.66
N LEU A 237 -21.76 2.86 23.04
CA LEU A 237 -21.12 1.56 22.83
C LEU A 237 -21.13 0.79 24.16
N ASN A 238 -21.97 -0.24 24.27
CA ASN A 238 -22.11 -1.01 25.51
C ASN A 238 -20.94 -1.95 25.77
N LYS A 239 -20.21 -2.35 24.70
CA LYS A 239 -18.98 -3.14 24.79
C LYS A 239 -17.81 -2.38 24.17
N HIS A 240 -16.80 -2.10 24.99
CA HIS A 240 -15.50 -1.57 24.54
C HIS A 240 -14.60 -2.72 24.07
N LEU A 241 -13.91 -2.52 22.96
CA LEU A 241 -13.00 -3.48 22.36
C LEU A 241 -11.55 -2.99 22.41
N ASP A 242 -10.61 -3.89 22.58
CA ASP A 242 -9.18 -3.59 22.46
C ASP A 242 -8.80 -3.08 21.07
N PHE A 243 -9.56 -3.52 20.05
CA PHE A 243 -9.49 -3.06 18.67
C PHE A 243 -10.84 -2.55 18.20
N PRO A 244 -11.17 -1.28 18.51
CA PRO A 244 -12.47 -0.69 18.17
C PRO A 244 -12.76 -0.71 16.66
N LEU A 245 -14.05 -0.89 16.31
CA LEU A 245 -14.52 -0.83 14.92
C LEU A 245 -14.87 0.59 14.51
N THR A 246 -15.13 1.44 15.47
CA THR A 246 -15.45 2.86 15.29
C THR A 246 -14.19 3.70 15.20
N SER A 247 -14.23 4.80 14.45
CA SER A 247 -13.05 5.64 14.23
C SER A 247 -13.39 7.10 14.02
N LYS A 248 -12.49 7.99 14.43
CA LYS A 248 -12.58 9.44 14.26
C LYS A 248 -11.43 9.97 13.41
N LEU A 249 -11.74 10.84 12.46
CA LEU A 249 -10.74 11.56 11.66
C LEU A 249 -10.40 12.86 12.37
N ASN A 250 -9.13 13.06 12.66
CA ASN A 250 -8.64 14.39 13.08
C ASN A 250 -8.44 15.21 11.80
N GLU A 251 -9.22 16.25 11.60
CA GLU A 251 -9.21 17.07 10.39
C GLU A 251 -7.90 17.84 10.20
N ASP A 252 -7.28 18.31 11.28
CA ASP A 252 -6.03 19.07 11.22
C ASP A 252 -4.84 18.24 10.77
N SER A 253 -4.72 17.03 11.30
CA SER A 253 -3.61 16.11 10.98
C SER A 253 -3.91 15.16 9.82
N GLY A 254 -5.17 15.01 9.42
CA GLY A 254 -5.63 13.99 8.47
C GLY A 254 -5.48 12.55 8.98
N VAL A 255 -5.20 12.36 10.27
CA VAL A 255 -5.00 11.04 10.88
C VAL A 255 -6.33 10.50 11.41
N ARG A 256 -6.66 9.28 11.00
CA ARG A 256 -7.80 8.54 11.54
C ARG A 256 -7.34 7.62 12.67
N SER A 257 -8.04 7.68 13.80
CA SER A 257 -7.81 6.83 14.97
C SER A 257 -9.03 5.97 15.25
N PHE A 258 -8.82 4.69 15.55
CA PHE A 258 -9.87 3.78 16.01
C PHE A 258 -9.96 3.86 17.52
N ILE A 259 -11.16 4.18 18.03
CA ILE A 259 -11.41 4.49 19.44
C ILE A 259 -12.79 4.00 19.88
N ASN A 260 -12.96 3.80 21.20
CA ASN A 260 -14.24 3.43 21.82
C ASN A 260 -15.08 4.67 22.24
N GLU A 261 -14.43 5.82 22.42
CA GLU A 261 -15.06 7.07 22.91
C GLU A 261 -15.84 7.72 21.77
N MET A 262 -17.04 7.21 21.49
CA MET A 262 -17.88 7.61 20.37
C MET A 262 -19.29 8.03 20.80
N ASP A 263 -19.59 8.14 22.07
CA ASP A 263 -20.90 8.53 22.57
C ASP A 263 -21.30 9.91 22.02
N ASN A 264 -22.50 9.99 21.44
CA ASN A 264 -23.05 11.15 20.74
C ASN A 264 -22.32 11.58 19.45
N GLU A 265 -21.32 10.85 18.98
CA GLU A 265 -20.64 11.15 17.71
C GLU A 265 -21.48 10.71 16.50
N ILE A 266 -21.34 11.48 15.42
CA ILE A 266 -22.00 11.18 14.15
C ILE A 266 -21.00 10.57 13.20
N ILE A 267 -21.34 9.39 12.65
CA ILE A 267 -20.52 8.70 11.66
C ILE A 267 -21.33 8.35 10.42
N TYR A 268 -20.60 8.08 9.32
CA TYR A 268 -21.16 7.56 8.08
C TYR A 268 -20.73 6.11 7.95
N ILE A 269 -21.66 5.21 7.69
CA ILE A 269 -21.44 3.77 7.74
C ILE A 269 -22.32 3.06 6.70
N ASP A 270 -21.80 1.95 6.16
CA ASP A 270 -22.56 1.04 5.30
C ASP A 270 -23.24 -0.08 6.10
N LYS A 271 -24.01 -0.91 5.40
CA LYS A 271 -24.73 -2.06 5.99
C LYS A 271 -23.80 -2.97 6.78
N VAL A 272 -22.69 -3.41 6.17
CA VAL A 272 -21.75 -4.34 6.79
C VAL A 272 -21.13 -3.74 8.05
N GLY A 273 -20.69 -2.49 7.97
CA GLY A 273 -20.11 -1.79 9.12
C GLY A 273 -21.11 -1.58 10.27
N LEU A 274 -22.37 -1.23 9.95
CA LEU A 274 -23.41 -1.04 10.96
C LEU A 274 -23.77 -2.34 11.69
N GLU A 275 -23.94 -3.42 10.95
CA GLU A 275 -24.16 -4.75 11.52
C GLU A 275 -23.00 -5.17 12.45
N ASP A 276 -21.76 -4.87 12.06
CA ASP A 276 -20.57 -5.21 12.86
C ASP A 276 -20.52 -4.41 14.16
N ILE A 277 -20.78 -3.09 14.15
CA ILE A 277 -20.77 -2.32 15.42
C ILE A 277 -21.92 -2.71 16.34
N ILE A 278 -23.08 -3.07 15.79
CA ILE A 278 -24.20 -3.61 16.59
C ILE A 278 -23.80 -4.97 17.20
N THR A 279 -23.18 -5.85 16.42
CA THR A 279 -22.83 -7.20 16.86
C THR A 279 -21.69 -7.23 17.88
N PHE A 280 -20.60 -6.50 17.61
CA PHE A 280 -19.37 -6.63 18.37
C PHE A 280 -19.21 -5.55 19.46
N HIS A 281 -19.73 -4.34 19.25
CA HIS A 281 -19.75 -3.27 20.25
C HIS A 281 -21.05 -3.21 21.05
N GLU A 282 -22.08 -3.98 20.66
CA GLU A 282 -23.44 -3.86 21.19
C GLU A 282 -23.90 -2.39 21.13
N ALA A 283 -23.67 -1.76 19.96
CA ALA A 283 -23.88 -0.34 19.77
C ALA A 283 -25.38 0.00 19.72
N GLU A 284 -25.76 1.05 20.46
CA GLU A 284 -27.04 1.73 20.34
C GLU A 284 -26.85 2.97 19.45
N SER A 285 -27.66 3.13 18.42
CA SER A 285 -27.55 4.25 17.49
C SER A 285 -28.89 4.67 16.92
N GLU A 286 -28.94 5.94 16.48
CA GLU A 286 -30.07 6.56 15.81
C GLU A 286 -29.70 6.88 14.37
N ILE A 287 -30.57 6.52 13.41
CA ILE A 287 -30.37 6.78 11.99
C ILE A 287 -30.85 8.20 11.68
N ILE A 288 -29.97 9.03 11.14
CA ILE A 288 -30.25 10.43 10.80
C ILE A 288 -30.81 10.54 9.39
N ASP A 289 -30.06 10.05 8.39
CA ASP A 289 -30.42 10.02 6.97
C ASP A 289 -29.53 9.05 6.20
N GLY A 290 -29.77 8.89 4.91
CA GLY A 290 -28.95 8.03 4.07
C GLY A 290 -29.58 7.66 2.74
N TYR A 291 -29.00 6.64 2.15
CA TYR A 291 -29.41 6.05 0.88
C TYR A 291 -29.46 4.54 1.00
N TYR A 292 -30.38 3.89 0.28
CA TYR A 292 -30.55 2.44 0.26
C TYR A 292 -30.71 1.91 -1.17
N TYR A 293 -30.50 0.61 -1.33
CA TYR A 293 -30.67 -0.18 -2.55
C TYR A 293 -31.57 -1.37 -2.26
N ASP A 294 -32.48 -1.70 -3.22
CA ASP A 294 -33.50 -2.73 -3.09
C ASP A 294 -33.80 -3.48 -4.41
N GLN A 295 -32.84 -3.47 -5.35
CA GLN A 295 -33.02 -4.07 -6.68
C GLN A 295 -32.11 -5.31 -6.89
N GLY A 296 -31.56 -5.86 -5.82
CA GLY A 296 -30.70 -7.03 -5.86
C GLY A 296 -29.21 -6.72 -5.95
N ARG A 297 -28.45 -7.79 -6.23
CA ARG A 297 -26.99 -7.75 -6.29
C ARG A 297 -26.45 -8.53 -7.48
N ASN A 298 -25.47 -7.98 -8.16
CA ASN A 298 -24.67 -8.67 -9.16
C ASN A 298 -23.51 -9.41 -8.48
N ASN A 299 -23.57 -10.74 -8.42
CA ASN A 299 -22.58 -11.60 -7.77
C ASN A 299 -21.44 -12.07 -8.69
N THR A 300 -21.35 -11.58 -9.92
CA THR A 300 -20.31 -11.97 -10.89
C THR A 300 -18.90 -11.79 -10.33
N ILE A 301 -18.67 -10.78 -9.47
CA ILE A 301 -17.36 -10.54 -8.86
C ILE A 301 -16.87 -11.75 -8.04
N ASN A 302 -17.76 -12.48 -7.37
CA ASN A 302 -17.41 -13.64 -6.56
C ASN A 302 -16.77 -14.72 -7.43
N HIS A 303 -17.42 -15.05 -8.57
CA HIS A 303 -16.95 -16.05 -9.53
C HIS A 303 -15.66 -15.60 -10.22
N VAL A 304 -15.57 -14.32 -10.62
CA VAL A 304 -14.35 -13.78 -11.24
C VAL A 304 -13.14 -13.89 -10.29
N ILE A 305 -13.31 -13.60 -9.01
CA ILE A 305 -12.24 -13.74 -8.03
C ILE A 305 -11.87 -15.21 -7.83
N GLU A 306 -12.86 -16.09 -7.73
CA GLU A 306 -12.66 -17.53 -7.58
C GLU A 306 -11.88 -18.12 -8.76
N ASP A 307 -12.27 -17.79 -9.99
CA ASP A 307 -11.61 -18.22 -11.22
C ASP A 307 -10.16 -17.75 -11.29
N LEU A 308 -9.91 -16.46 -11.00
CA LEU A 308 -8.55 -15.91 -10.96
C LEU A 308 -7.70 -16.54 -9.85
N TYR A 309 -8.29 -16.83 -8.70
CA TYR A 309 -7.59 -17.48 -7.60
C TYR A 309 -7.21 -18.93 -7.96
N ASN A 310 -8.13 -19.69 -8.52
CA ASN A 310 -7.89 -21.05 -9.00
C ASN A 310 -6.83 -21.09 -10.11
N LEU A 311 -6.88 -20.14 -11.05
CA LEU A 311 -5.85 -19.98 -12.07
C LEU A 311 -4.48 -19.70 -11.43
N ARG A 312 -4.42 -18.82 -10.44
CA ARG A 312 -3.18 -18.51 -9.71
C ARG A 312 -2.61 -19.74 -9.00
N LEU A 313 -3.45 -20.54 -8.32
CA LEU A 313 -3.02 -21.78 -7.65
C LEU A 313 -2.44 -22.77 -8.65
N LYS A 314 -3.09 -22.96 -9.79
CA LYS A 314 -2.58 -23.82 -10.87
C LYS A 314 -1.22 -23.34 -11.38
N LEU A 315 -1.09 -22.04 -11.70
CA LEU A 315 0.17 -21.47 -12.15
C LEU A 315 1.28 -21.59 -11.07
N LYS A 316 0.94 -21.48 -9.78
CA LYS A 316 1.87 -21.69 -8.66
C LYS A 316 2.36 -23.15 -8.59
N GLN A 317 1.46 -24.11 -8.74
CA GLN A 317 1.79 -25.56 -8.80
C GLN A 317 2.72 -25.88 -9.99
N ASP A 318 2.44 -25.29 -11.14
CA ASP A 318 3.24 -25.43 -12.37
C ASP A 318 4.56 -24.64 -12.32
N LYS A 319 4.86 -23.96 -11.19
CA LYS A 319 6.02 -23.05 -11.03
C LYS A 319 6.09 -21.99 -12.13
N ASN A 320 4.92 -21.58 -12.64
CA ASN A 320 4.80 -20.55 -13.66
C ASN A 320 4.78 -19.16 -13.01
N PRO A 321 5.74 -18.27 -13.32
CA PRO A 321 5.80 -16.93 -12.71
C PRO A 321 4.63 -16.01 -13.10
N ALA A 322 3.86 -16.32 -14.13
CA ALA A 322 2.62 -15.60 -14.48
C ALA A 322 1.62 -15.53 -13.30
N GLN A 323 1.72 -16.42 -12.29
CA GLN A 323 0.93 -16.33 -11.06
C GLN A 323 1.08 -14.98 -10.34
N ILE A 324 2.23 -14.28 -10.50
CA ILE A 324 2.47 -12.96 -9.90
C ILE A 324 1.56 -11.91 -10.54
N VAL A 325 1.36 -12.02 -11.86
CA VAL A 325 0.49 -11.11 -12.63
C VAL A 325 -0.95 -11.26 -12.19
N ILE A 326 -1.43 -12.51 -12.00
CA ILE A 326 -2.79 -12.77 -11.52
C ILE A 326 -2.99 -12.23 -10.09
N LYS A 327 -2.01 -12.42 -9.20
CA LYS A 327 -2.04 -11.82 -7.84
C LYS A 327 -2.14 -10.31 -7.90
N LEU A 328 -1.34 -9.68 -8.76
CA LEU A 328 -1.34 -8.22 -8.94
C LEU A 328 -2.69 -7.71 -9.45
N LEU A 329 -3.28 -8.40 -10.43
CA LEU A 329 -4.59 -8.07 -10.98
C LEU A 329 -5.67 -8.10 -9.90
N MET A 330 -5.81 -9.23 -9.19
CA MET A 330 -6.80 -9.38 -8.11
C MET A 330 -6.68 -8.29 -7.03
N ASN A 331 -5.46 -8.03 -6.56
CA ASN A 331 -5.22 -7.02 -5.52
C ASN A 331 -5.47 -5.58 -6.00
N SER A 332 -5.52 -5.35 -7.32
CA SER A 332 -5.74 -4.03 -7.92
C SER A 332 -7.20 -3.72 -8.21
N MET A 333 -8.11 -4.71 -8.13
CA MET A 333 -9.50 -4.58 -8.57
C MET A 333 -10.30 -3.56 -7.76
N TYR A 334 -10.13 -3.51 -6.43
CA TYR A 334 -10.91 -2.60 -5.60
C TYR A 334 -10.44 -1.14 -5.64
N GLY A 335 -9.15 -0.90 -5.90
CA GLY A 335 -8.52 0.43 -5.73
C GLY A 335 -9.15 1.53 -6.59
N LYS A 336 -9.63 1.18 -7.79
CA LYS A 336 -10.27 2.13 -8.71
C LYS A 336 -11.64 2.60 -8.20
N THR A 337 -12.36 1.78 -7.44
CA THR A 337 -13.70 2.09 -6.94
C THR A 337 -13.72 3.24 -5.94
N ILE A 338 -12.64 3.41 -5.15
CA ILE A 338 -12.52 4.40 -4.07
C ILE A 338 -11.59 5.58 -4.42
N ILE A 339 -11.23 5.76 -5.69
CA ILE A 339 -10.40 6.90 -6.11
C ILE A 339 -11.12 8.20 -5.75
N LYS A 340 -10.40 9.07 -5.03
CA LYS A 340 -10.90 10.41 -4.70
C LYS A 340 -11.07 11.24 -5.97
N PRO A 341 -12.12 12.07 -6.04
CA PRO A 341 -12.27 13.01 -7.14
C PRO A 341 -11.09 13.98 -7.20
N VAL A 342 -10.71 14.33 -8.42
CA VAL A 342 -9.79 15.45 -8.65
C VAL A 342 -10.65 16.71 -8.72
N GLU A 343 -10.66 17.47 -7.64
CA GLU A 343 -11.59 18.59 -7.42
C GLU A 343 -11.24 19.83 -8.23
N THR A 344 -10.02 19.96 -8.70
CA THR A 344 -9.56 21.15 -9.45
C THR A 344 -8.80 20.76 -10.72
N ASP A 345 -8.93 21.59 -11.76
CA ASP A 345 -8.04 21.59 -12.92
C ASP A 345 -7.02 22.72 -12.81
N THR A 346 -5.78 22.48 -13.20
CA THR A 346 -4.77 23.53 -13.33
C THR A 346 -4.64 23.93 -14.79
N ILE A 347 -4.94 25.19 -15.09
CA ILE A 347 -4.87 25.78 -16.42
C ILE A 347 -3.74 26.80 -16.45
N VAL A 348 -2.89 26.73 -17.47
CA VAL A 348 -1.76 27.65 -17.62
C VAL A 348 -2.07 28.63 -18.74
N LYS A 349 -1.84 29.93 -18.49
CA LYS A 349 -1.85 30.99 -19.50
C LYS A 349 -0.48 31.64 -19.55
N ASP A 350 0.01 31.82 -20.77
CA ASP A 350 1.39 32.29 -21.02
C ASP A 350 1.48 33.83 -21.06
N ASN A 351 0.36 34.53 -21.11
CA ASN A 351 0.31 36.00 -21.16
C ASN A 351 -0.90 36.55 -20.39
N ARG A 352 -0.87 37.84 -20.10
CA ARG A 352 -1.87 38.53 -19.30
C ARG A 352 -3.23 38.64 -19.98
N ASP A 353 -3.27 38.89 -21.29
CA ASP A 353 -4.53 39.07 -22.01
C ASP A 353 -5.37 37.79 -22.03
N ASP A 354 -4.70 36.63 -22.30
CA ASP A 354 -5.37 35.32 -22.25
C ASP A 354 -5.79 34.95 -20.83
N PHE A 355 -5.02 35.37 -19.82
CA PHE A 355 -5.34 35.20 -18.42
C PHE A 355 -6.61 36.00 -18.07
N GLU A 356 -6.63 37.32 -18.32
CA GLU A 356 -7.76 38.18 -17.99
C GLU A 356 -9.04 37.74 -18.71
N LYS A 357 -8.92 37.38 -19.98
CA LYS A 357 -10.03 36.81 -20.74
C LYS A 357 -10.55 35.51 -20.15
N TYR A 358 -9.65 34.61 -19.75
CA TYR A 358 -10.04 33.34 -19.13
C TYR A 358 -10.73 33.56 -17.77
N ILE A 359 -10.19 34.42 -16.92
CA ILE A 359 -10.78 34.75 -15.61
C ILE A 359 -12.17 35.36 -15.78
N SER A 360 -12.37 36.27 -16.72
CA SER A 360 -13.68 36.93 -16.93
C SER A 360 -14.81 35.94 -17.24
N TYR A 361 -14.51 34.85 -17.98
CA TYR A 361 -15.50 33.79 -18.28
C TYR A 361 -15.66 32.73 -17.20
N ASN A 362 -14.71 32.59 -16.29
CA ASN A 362 -14.68 31.49 -15.34
C ASN A 362 -14.63 31.93 -13.88
N TYR A 363 -14.83 33.20 -13.59
CA TYR A 363 -14.62 33.82 -12.26
C TYR A 363 -15.22 33.01 -11.10
N ASN A 364 -16.46 32.56 -11.23
CA ASN A 364 -17.18 31.81 -10.19
C ASN A 364 -16.59 30.41 -9.90
N TYR A 365 -15.68 29.92 -10.75
CA TYR A 365 -15.08 28.59 -10.61
C TYR A 365 -13.58 28.65 -10.30
N ILE A 366 -13.02 29.87 -10.10
CA ILE A 366 -11.59 30.02 -9.79
C ILE A 366 -11.36 29.85 -8.30
N ASP A 367 -10.53 28.87 -7.95
CA ASP A 367 -10.09 28.60 -6.58
C ASP A 367 -8.89 29.48 -6.23
N SER A 368 -7.86 29.47 -7.07
CA SER A 368 -6.65 30.25 -6.84
C SER A 368 -5.90 30.56 -8.14
N VAL A 369 -5.09 31.61 -8.12
CA VAL A 369 -4.20 32.01 -9.20
C VAL A 369 -2.81 32.24 -8.64
N ILE A 370 -1.79 31.73 -9.30
CA ILE A 370 -0.37 31.96 -8.97
C ILE A 370 0.35 32.38 -10.24
N GLU A 371 1.11 33.47 -10.18
CA GLU A 371 1.99 33.91 -11.26
C GLU A 371 3.42 33.46 -10.98
N VAL A 372 4.04 32.79 -11.96
CA VAL A 372 5.45 32.36 -11.89
C VAL A 372 6.09 32.61 -13.26
N ASN A 373 7.17 33.37 -13.26
CA ASN A 373 7.94 33.68 -14.48
C ASN A 373 7.08 34.19 -15.67
N GLY A 374 6.11 35.05 -15.38
CA GLY A 374 5.22 35.62 -16.40
C GLY A 374 4.14 34.66 -16.93
N LYS A 375 3.98 33.50 -16.32
CA LYS A 375 2.90 32.55 -16.60
C LYS A 375 1.90 32.50 -15.46
N TYR A 376 0.63 32.36 -15.79
CA TYR A 376 -0.47 32.30 -14.84
C TYR A 376 -0.98 30.87 -14.68
N TYR A 377 -0.83 30.32 -13.47
CA TYR A 377 -1.34 29.01 -13.08
C TYR A 377 -2.67 29.19 -12.36
N ILE A 378 -3.74 28.77 -13.00
CA ILE A 378 -5.12 29.00 -12.56
C ILE A 378 -5.68 27.67 -12.08
N LYS A 379 -6.05 27.55 -10.80
CA LYS A 379 -6.85 26.43 -10.30
C LYS A 379 -8.32 26.72 -10.49
N LYS A 380 -9.00 25.87 -11.26
CA LYS A 380 -10.43 25.92 -11.49
C LYS A 380 -11.11 24.74 -10.80
N VAL A 381 -12.15 25.02 -10.02
CA VAL A 381 -12.98 24.00 -9.36
C VAL A 381 -13.80 23.24 -10.41
N LYS A 382 -13.83 21.93 -10.33
CA LYS A 382 -14.69 21.07 -11.15
C LYS A 382 -16.08 20.93 -10.56
N SER A 383 -17.06 20.71 -11.43
CA SER A 383 -18.38 20.30 -10.96
C SER A 383 -18.32 18.98 -10.20
N ILE A 384 -19.04 18.88 -9.10
CA ILE A 384 -19.22 17.60 -8.37
C ILE A 384 -19.86 16.51 -9.22
N LEU A 385 -20.53 16.90 -10.32
CA LEU A 385 -21.15 15.99 -11.28
C LEU A 385 -20.17 15.49 -12.36
N SER A 386 -18.93 15.97 -12.38
CA SER A 386 -17.93 15.57 -13.39
C SER A 386 -17.10 14.36 -12.99
N HIS A 387 -17.23 13.87 -11.75
CA HIS A 387 -16.55 12.70 -11.26
C HIS A 387 -17.54 11.56 -10.98
N TYR A 388 -17.28 10.43 -11.62
CA TYR A 388 -18.07 9.20 -11.50
C TYR A 388 -17.18 8.07 -10.99
N ASN A 389 -17.65 7.29 -10.02
CA ASN A 389 -16.98 6.09 -9.57
C ASN A 389 -17.97 5.09 -8.96
N TYR A 390 -17.47 3.89 -8.62
CA TYR A 390 -18.19 2.83 -7.93
C TYR A 390 -17.92 2.84 -6.43
N VAL A 391 -17.92 4.03 -5.78
CA VAL A 391 -17.52 4.16 -4.37
C VAL A 391 -18.34 3.28 -3.42
N HIS A 392 -19.61 3.04 -3.71
CA HIS A 392 -20.48 2.13 -2.95
C HIS A 392 -19.92 0.70 -2.94
N CYS A 393 -19.48 0.16 -4.09
CA CYS A 393 -18.81 -1.14 -4.15
C CYS A 393 -17.53 -1.15 -3.31
N GLY A 394 -16.71 -0.11 -3.43
CA GLY A 394 -15.45 0.00 -2.69
C GLY A 394 -15.63 0.10 -1.17
N VAL A 395 -16.67 0.80 -0.70
CA VAL A 395 -17.01 0.87 0.73
C VAL A 395 -17.39 -0.51 1.26
N GLU A 396 -18.25 -1.26 0.55
CA GLU A 396 -18.64 -2.60 0.98
C GLU A 396 -17.45 -3.58 0.98
N ILE A 397 -16.54 -3.52 -0.02
CA ILE A 397 -15.31 -4.33 -0.02
C ILE A 397 -14.45 -4.02 1.23
N LEU A 398 -14.25 -2.74 1.56
CA LEU A 398 -13.49 -2.34 2.74
C LEU A 398 -14.16 -2.78 4.04
N SER A 399 -15.48 -2.70 4.13
CA SER A 399 -16.21 -3.14 5.32
C SER A 399 -16.20 -4.66 5.46
N MET A 400 -16.35 -5.41 4.34
CA MET A 400 -16.24 -6.86 4.34
C MET A 400 -14.83 -7.32 4.71
N SER A 401 -13.77 -6.64 4.23
CA SER A 401 -12.39 -6.95 4.64
C SER A 401 -12.20 -6.80 6.15
N LYS A 402 -12.78 -5.75 6.75
CA LYS A 402 -12.78 -5.57 8.21
C LYS A 402 -13.59 -6.65 8.93
N ARG A 403 -14.74 -7.08 8.37
CA ARG A 403 -15.56 -8.16 8.93
C ARG A 403 -14.80 -9.48 9.01
N ILE A 404 -14.01 -9.83 7.99
CA ILE A 404 -13.14 -11.03 8.03
C ILE A 404 -12.21 -10.96 9.24
N MET A 405 -11.53 -9.82 9.44
CA MET A 405 -10.66 -9.61 10.59
C MET A 405 -11.42 -9.61 11.91
N ASN A 406 -12.58 -8.93 12.00
CA ASN A 406 -13.40 -8.83 13.22
C ASN A 406 -13.84 -10.19 13.73
N LYS A 407 -14.12 -11.17 12.85
CA LYS A 407 -14.41 -12.54 13.24
C LYS A 407 -13.26 -13.20 13.99
N VAL A 408 -12.01 -12.96 13.55
CA VAL A 408 -10.81 -13.49 14.23
C VAL A 408 -10.61 -12.82 15.58
N PHE A 409 -10.76 -11.47 15.65
CA PHE A 409 -10.70 -10.73 16.92
C PHE A 409 -11.75 -11.22 17.93
N SER A 410 -12.97 -11.45 17.46
CA SER A 410 -14.04 -11.98 18.32
C SER A 410 -13.72 -13.37 18.88
N CYS A 411 -13.03 -14.23 18.12
CA CYS A 411 -12.55 -15.52 18.64
C CYS A 411 -11.42 -15.38 19.66
N ALA A 412 -10.50 -14.43 19.43
CA ALA A 412 -9.45 -14.12 20.39
C ALA A 412 -10.04 -13.59 21.72
N ASP A 413 -11.04 -12.69 21.63
CA ASP A 413 -11.77 -12.18 22.80
C ASP A 413 -12.47 -13.30 23.57
N ASP A 414 -13.19 -14.20 22.88
CA ASP A 414 -13.86 -15.36 23.51
C ASP A 414 -12.89 -16.24 24.28
N CYS A 415 -11.65 -16.38 23.79
CA CYS A 415 -10.58 -17.16 24.40
C CYS A 415 -9.73 -16.35 25.40
N LYS A 416 -10.01 -15.05 25.59
CA LYS A 416 -9.21 -14.12 26.40
C LYS A 416 -7.74 -14.05 25.94
N ILE A 417 -7.51 -14.18 24.64
CA ILE A 417 -6.19 -14.10 24.00
C ILE A 417 -5.90 -12.65 23.63
N LYS A 418 -4.73 -12.18 24.02
CA LYS A 418 -4.29 -10.83 23.74
C LYS A 418 -3.65 -10.74 22.36
N ILE A 419 -4.19 -9.87 21.51
CA ILE A 419 -3.58 -9.39 20.27
C ILE A 419 -2.85 -8.09 20.62
N TYR A 420 -1.62 -7.89 20.16
CA TYR A 420 -0.80 -6.71 20.49
C TYR A 420 -0.85 -5.65 19.43
N TYR A 421 -0.94 -6.06 18.16
CA TYR A 421 -0.89 -5.16 17.01
C TYR A 421 -1.72 -5.70 15.84
N GLN A 422 -2.27 -4.79 15.03
CA GLN A 422 -2.90 -5.09 13.74
C GLN A 422 -2.38 -4.14 12.67
N ASP A 423 -2.08 -4.67 11.48
CA ASP A 423 -1.80 -3.88 10.27
C ASP A 423 -2.66 -4.36 9.09
N THR A 424 -3.91 -3.89 9.06
CA THR A 424 -4.89 -4.18 8.00
C THR A 424 -5.30 -5.65 7.94
N ASP A 425 -4.44 -6.52 7.43
CA ASP A 425 -4.62 -7.94 7.14
C ASP A 425 -3.81 -8.86 8.07
N SER A 426 -2.88 -8.31 8.84
CA SER A 426 -2.09 -9.08 9.79
C SER A 426 -2.36 -8.70 11.24
N ILE A 427 -2.14 -9.66 12.15
CA ILE A 427 -2.23 -9.50 13.60
C ILE A 427 -1.03 -10.13 14.28
N HIS A 428 -0.52 -9.46 15.33
CA HIS A 428 0.53 -10.01 16.18
C HIS A 428 -0.07 -10.50 17.49
N LEU A 429 0.09 -11.79 17.77
CA LEU A 429 -0.38 -12.46 18.99
C LEU A 429 0.65 -13.47 19.46
N ASN A 430 0.45 -14.02 20.68
CA ASN A 430 1.33 -15.09 21.15
C ASN A 430 1.26 -16.28 20.19
N TYR A 431 2.42 -16.80 19.81
CA TYR A 431 2.55 -17.95 18.91
C TYR A 431 1.77 -19.17 19.41
N ASP A 432 1.90 -19.49 20.71
CA ASP A 432 1.26 -20.65 21.35
C ASP A 432 -0.27 -20.51 21.50
N ASP A 433 -0.83 -19.33 21.21
CA ASP A 433 -2.26 -19.07 21.28
C ASP A 433 -2.96 -19.17 19.91
N VAL A 434 -2.21 -19.27 18.81
CA VAL A 434 -2.77 -19.34 17.44
C VAL A 434 -3.73 -20.52 17.31
N ASP A 435 -3.34 -21.71 17.76
CA ASP A 435 -4.19 -22.92 17.67
C ASP A 435 -5.51 -22.80 18.43
N LYS A 436 -5.52 -22.07 19.55
CA LYS A 436 -6.75 -21.82 20.31
C LYS A 436 -7.73 -20.93 19.53
N VAL A 437 -7.21 -19.89 18.87
CA VAL A 437 -8.01 -19.02 17.99
C VAL A 437 -8.57 -19.81 16.82
N VAL A 438 -7.73 -20.65 16.18
CA VAL A 438 -8.11 -21.52 15.05
C VAL A 438 -9.25 -22.46 15.45
N LYS A 439 -9.10 -23.15 16.58
CA LYS A 439 -10.14 -24.04 17.10
C LYS A 439 -11.45 -23.29 17.38
N ARG A 440 -11.35 -22.15 18.08
CA ARG A 440 -12.54 -21.33 18.39
C ARG A 440 -13.23 -20.80 17.15
N TYR A 441 -12.49 -20.41 16.12
CA TYR A 441 -13.04 -19.94 14.85
C TYR A 441 -13.85 -21.04 14.15
N LYS A 442 -13.33 -22.27 14.14
CA LYS A 442 -14.05 -23.43 13.59
C LYS A 442 -15.31 -23.74 14.38
N GLU A 443 -15.25 -23.70 15.72
CA GLU A 443 -16.42 -23.90 16.58
C GLU A 443 -17.50 -22.84 16.37
N LYS A 444 -17.09 -21.57 16.24
CA LYS A 444 -18.01 -20.42 16.18
C LYS A 444 -18.63 -20.22 14.81
N TYR A 445 -17.86 -20.40 13.74
CA TYR A 445 -18.26 -20.08 12.37
C TYR A 445 -18.35 -21.29 11.45
N GLY A 446 -17.94 -22.49 11.88
CA GLY A 446 -17.94 -23.69 11.06
C GLY A 446 -16.91 -23.69 9.92
N LEU A 447 -16.00 -22.72 9.89
CA LEU A 447 -15.04 -22.49 8.82
C LEU A 447 -13.62 -22.81 9.28
N GLN A 448 -12.78 -23.25 8.34
CA GLN A 448 -11.34 -23.41 8.59
C GLN A 448 -10.67 -22.02 8.52
N LEU A 449 -9.84 -21.70 9.52
CA LEU A 449 -9.14 -20.42 9.57
C LEU A 449 -7.74 -20.48 8.92
N VAL A 450 -7.02 -21.59 9.07
CA VAL A 450 -5.64 -21.73 8.58
C VAL A 450 -5.62 -22.48 7.25
N GLY A 451 -4.90 -21.94 6.28
CA GLY A 451 -4.73 -22.55 4.96
C GLY A 451 -4.22 -21.55 3.93
N GLU A 452 -4.21 -21.98 2.66
CA GLU A 452 -3.84 -21.13 1.53
C GLU A 452 -5.06 -20.56 0.77
N ASP A 453 -6.29 -20.93 1.13
CA ASP A 453 -7.50 -20.48 0.44
C ASP A 453 -7.86 -19.03 0.78
N LEU A 454 -8.76 -18.45 -0.04
CA LEU A 454 -9.29 -17.10 0.22
C LEU A 454 -9.93 -17.03 1.61
N GLY A 455 -9.56 -16.00 2.38
CA GLY A 455 -10.04 -15.78 3.75
C GLY A 455 -9.37 -16.62 4.82
N ASN A 456 -8.47 -17.53 4.46
CA ASN A 456 -7.63 -18.23 5.42
C ASN A 456 -6.45 -17.35 5.87
N PHE A 457 -5.80 -17.77 6.92
CA PHE A 457 -4.65 -17.09 7.53
C PHE A 457 -3.45 -18.03 7.60
N HIS A 458 -2.27 -17.45 7.64
CA HIS A 458 -1.01 -18.16 7.83
C HIS A 458 -0.02 -17.32 8.64
N ILE A 459 1.04 -17.93 9.16
CA ILE A 459 2.15 -17.22 9.79
C ILE A 459 3.05 -16.66 8.67
N ASP A 460 3.27 -15.34 8.62
CA ASP A 460 3.93 -14.63 7.52
C ASP A 460 5.36 -14.16 7.84
N PHE A 461 5.90 -14.41 9.01
CA PHE A 461 7.30 -14.11 9.26
C PHE A 461 8.20 -14.87 8.29
N SER A 462 9.14 -14.15 7.68
CA SER A 462 10.12 -14.72 6.75
C SER A 462 11.53 -14.37 7.16
N MET A 463 12.45 -15.33 7.03
CA MET A 463 13.86 -15.17 7.38
C MET A 463 14.75 -15.89 6.36
N TYR A 464 15.82 -15.22 5.94
CA TYR A 464 16.81 -15.82 5.05
C TYR A 464 17.50 -17.02 5.72
N LYS A 465 17.60 -18.14 5.01
CA LYS A 465 18.15 -19.44 5.47
C LYS A 465 17.34 -20.16 6.57
N ALA A 466 16.19 -19.67 6.99
CA ALA A 466 15.35 -20.41 7.92
C ALA A 466 14.92 -21.77 7.34
N ASN A 467 14.99 -22.81 8.15
CA ASN A 467 14.58 -24.18 7.81
C ASN A 467 13.54 -24.74 8.79
N SER A 468 13.14 -23.97 9.78
CA SER A 468 12.12 -24.30 10.77
C SER A 468 11.10 -23.16 10.91
N GLU A 469 10.14 -23.32 11.80
CA GLU A 469 9.18 -22.30 12.17
C GLU A 469 9.88 -20.99 12.57
N ILE A 470 9.29 -19.86 12.18
CA ILE A 470 9.79 -18.52 12.45
C ILE A 470 8.82 -17.84 13.40
N TYR A 471 9.34 -17.31 14.50
CA TYR A 471 8.58 -16.51 15.46
C TYR A 471 9.43 -15.37 15.99
N ALA A 472 8.82 -14.32 16.53
CA ALA A 472 9.58 -13.30 17.24
C ALA A 472 9.75 -13.70 18.69
N ILE A 473 10.95 -13.45 19.26
CA ILE A 473 11.28 -13.71 20.67
C ILE A 473 11.18 -12.44 21.54
N GLU A 474 11.31 -11.29 20.92
CA GLU A 474 11.13 -9.97 21.55
C GLU A 474 10.51 -9.02 20.54
N SER A 475 9.45 -8.29 20.94
CA SER A 475 8.75 -7.32 20.08
C SER A 475 8.47 -6.04 20.84
N LEU A 476 8.65 -4.89 20.16
CA LEU A 476 8.22 -3.58 20.64
C LEU A 476 7.21 -2.97 19.67
N PHE A 477 6.01 -2.72 20.15
CA PHE A 477 4.94 -2.07 19.41
C PHE A 477 4.75 -0.64 19.94
N LEU A 478 5.19 0.37 19.20
CA LEU A 478 5.18 1.77 19.64
C LEU A 478 3.97 2.53 19.15
N GLY A 479 3.34 2.05 18.09
CA GLY A 479 2.18 2.70 17.48
C GLY A 479 1.97 2.28 16.03
N LYS A 480 1.09 2.99 15.34
CA LYS A 480 0.71 2.72 13.96
C LYS A 480 1.93 2.69 13.03
N LYS A 481 2.18 1.52 12.42
CA LYS A 481 3.31 1.24 11.50
C LYS A 481 4.69 1.59 12.09
N THR A 482 4.82 1.37 13.41
CA THR A 482 6.09 1.58 14.13
C THR A 482 6.27 0.48 15.15
N TYR A 483 7.09 -0.51 14.80
CA TYR A 483 7.41 -1.65 15.64
C TYR A 483 8.70 -2.35 15.18
N ILE A 484 9.27 -3.17 16.05
CA ILE A 484 10.36 -4.09 15.77
C ILE A 484 10.05 -5.45 16.35
N ASP A 485 10.35 -6.50 15.61
CA ASP A 485 10.34 -7.89 16.05
C ASP A 485 11.74 -8.47 15.87
N ILE A 486 12.24 -9.14 16.89
CA ILE A 486 13.47 -9.94 16.82
C ILE A 486 13.05 -11.37 16.52
N LEU A 487 13.28 -11.79 15.29
CA LEU A 487 12.89 -13.10 14.78
C LEU A 487 13.93 -14.16 15.13
N GLU A 488 13.47 -15.36 15.42
CA GLU A 488 14.29 -16.55 15.66
C GLU A 488 13.79 -17.72 14.80
N SER A 489 14.74 -18.51 14.30
CA SER A 489 14.52 -19.79 13.62
C SER A 489 15.79 -20.63 13.68
N THR A 490 15.79 -21.81 13.05
CA THR A 490 17.00 -22.63 12.86
C THR A 490 17.35 -22.74 11.38
N ASP A 491 18.64 -22.80 11.08
CA ASP A 491 19.13 -23.07 9.72
C ASP A 491 19.10 -24.58 9.40
N LYS A 492 19.58 -24.94 8.21
CA LYS A 492 19.65 -26.35 7.76
C LYS A 492 20.58 -27.22 8.62
N ASP A 493 21.53 -26.61 9.30
CA ASP A 493 22.54 -27.29 10.15
C ASP A 493 22.08 -27.35 11.62
N GLY A 494 20.87 -26.84 11.93
CA GLY A 494 20.29 -26.80 13.27
C GLY A 494 20.79 -25.65 14.16
N ASN A 495 21.55 -24.70 13.59
CA ASN A 495 22.01 -23.53 14.34
C ASN A 495 20.89 -22.49 14.47
N THR A 496 20.77 -21.88 15.66
CA THR A 496 19.85 -20.75 15.86
C THR A 496 20.30 -19.56 15.05
N ILE A 497 19.38 -18.99 14.27
CA ILE A 497 19.58 -17.77 13.49
C ILE A 497 18.56 -16.72 13.90
N ASN A 498 18.99 -15.46 13.95
CA ASN A 498 18.15 -14.33 14.30
C ASN A 498 18.13 -13.29 13.18
N SER A 499 17.02 -12.55 13.07
CA SER A 499 16.94 -11.39 12.21
C SER A 499 15.99 -10.35 12.79
N GLU A 500 16.05 -9.13 12.25
CA GLU A 500 15.20 -8.02 12.67
C GLU A 500 14.11 -7.78 11.62
N HIS A 501 12.85 -7.72 12.08
CA HIS A 501 11.72 -7.26 11.28
C HIS A 501 11.32 -5.86 11.74
N ILE A 502 11.61 -4.84 10.93
CA ILE A 502 11.50 -3.44 11.32
C ILE A 502 10.43 -2.75 10.48
N ARG A 503 9.56 -1.99 11.15
CA ARG A 503 8.64 -1.05 10.53
C ARG A 503 8.72 0.29 11.25
N MET A 504 9.00 1.35 10.50
CA MET A 504 8.94 2.73 11.00
C MET A 504 8.49 3.64 9.86
N LYS A 505 7.20 3.95 9.82
CA LYS A 505 6.60 4.70 8.71
C LYS A 505 7.30 6.05 8.49
N GLY A 506 7.84 6.22 7.29
CA GLY A 506 8.47 7.45 6.83
C GLY A 506 9.94 7.61 7.25
N ILE A 507 10.54 6.57 7.83
CA ILE A 507 11.98 6.45 8.06
C ILE A 507 12.45 5.18 7.35
N PRO A 508 13.35 5.27 6.35
CA PRO A 508 13.94 4.09 5.70
C PRO A 508 14.72 3.22 6.69
N THR A 509 14.67 1.90 6.51
CA THR A 509 15.40 0.96 7.37
C THR A 509 16.91 1.21 7.35
N SER A 510 17.47 1.57 6.19
CA SER A 510 18.88 1.97 6.04
C SER A 510 19.27 3.16 6.94
N CYS A 511 18.39 4.15 7.08
CA CYS A 511 18.62 5.30 7.96
C CYS A 511 18.54 4.92 9.45
N ILE A 512 17.69 3.95 9.80
CA ILE A 512 17.58 3.41 11.16
C ILE A 512 18.87 2.65 11.50
N GLN A 513 19.32 1.77 10.62
CA GLN A 513 20.56 1.00 10.77
C GLN A 513 21.78 1.92 10.86
N TYR A 514 21.89 2.90 9.96
CA TYR A 514 22.97 3.88 9.99
C TYR A 514 23.01 4.65 11.31
N TYR A 515 21.87 5.11 11.83
CA TYR A 515 21.81 5.77 13.14
C TYR A 515 22.31 4.86 14.25
N ALA A 516 21.87 3.60 14.28
CA ALA A 516 22.29 2.62 15.28
C ALA A 516 23.83 2.39 15.23
N GLU A 517 24.39 2.22 14.03
CA GLU A 517 25.84 2.07 13.83
C GLU A 517 26.62 3.30 14.31
N GLN A 518 26.18 4.52 13.95
CA GLN A 518 26.87 5.76 14.37
C GLN A 518 26.87 5.96 15.90
N HIS A 519 25.88 5.42 16.59
CA HIS A 519 25.75 5.54 18.05
C HIS A 519 26.21 4.27 18.80
N ASN A 520 26.72 3.28 18.07
CA ASN A 520 27.16 1.99 18.59
C ASN A 520 26.12 1.33 19.50
N ILE A 521 24.86 1.29 19.03
CA ILE A 521 23.72 0.64 19.69
C ILE A 521 23.06 -0.35 18.73
N SER A 522 22.31 -1.33 19.27
CA SER A 522 21.46 -2.17 18.44
C SER A 522 20.21 -1.40 17.95
N VAL A 523 19.60 -1.84 16.85
CA VAL A 523 18.31 -1.27 16.42
C VAL A 523 17.23 -1.50 17.47
N LEU A 524 17.26 -2.64 18.15
CA LEU A 524 16.36 -2.92 19.27
C LEU A 524 16.53 -1.88 20.41
N ASP A 525 17.76 -1.50 20.77
CA ASP A 525 18.00 -0.49 21.80
C ASP A 525 17.54 0.90 21.35
N LEU A 526 17.63 1.20 20.05
CA LEU A 526 17.03 2.41 19.49
C LEU A 526 15.51 2.43 19.71
N PHE A 527 14.81 1.33 19.45
CA PHE A 527 13.37 1.22 19.71
C PHE A 527 13.04 1.30 21.20
N LYS A 528 13.89 0.72 22.08
CA LYS A 528 13.77 0.87 23.55
C LYS A 528 13.92 2.34 23.97
N GLN A 529 14.83 3.10 23.37
CA GLN A 529 14.94 4.54 23.63
C GLN A 529 13.66 5.31 23.23
N LEU A 530 13.04 4.98 22.08
CA LEU A 530 11.75 5.56 21.67
C LEU A 530 10.63 5.15 22.64
N TYR A 531 10.62 3.88 23.09
CA TYR A 531 9.70 3.40 24.11
C TYR A 531 9.86 4.17 25.42
N ASP A 532 11.08 4.58 25.77
CA ASP A 532 11.41 5.41 26.94
C ASP A 532 11.20 6.93 26.70
N ASN A 533 10.46 7.30 25.66
CA ASN A 533 10.12 8.67 25.27
C ASN A 533 11.32 9.55 24.85
N LYS A 534 12.45 8.97 24.46
CA LYS A 534 13.56 9.75 23.91
C LYS A 534 13.23 10.22 22.50
N THR A 535 13.71 11.41 22.14
CA THR A 535 13.63 11.93 20.79
C THR A 535 14.84 11.51 19.99
N ILE A 536 14.60 10.91 18.81
CA ILE A 536 15.65 10.51 17.88
C ILE A 536 15.49 11.34 16.59
N LYS A 537 16.58 11.93 16.11
CA LYS A 537 16.65 12.67 14.86
C LYS A 537 17.37 11.81 13.82
N PHE A 538 16.67 11.38 12.78
CA PHE A 538 17.21 10.62 11.67
C PHE A 538 17.65 11.54 10.54
N ASP A 539 18.82 11.28 9.96
CA ASP A 539 19.25 11.86 8.70
C ASP A 539 18.81 10.94 7.55
N LEU A 540 17.88 11.42 6.74
CA LEU A 540 17.30 10.66 5.63
C LEU A 540 18.14 10.77 4.34
N THR A 541 19.21 11.59 4.31
CA THR A 541 20.09 11.71 3.14
C THR A 541 20.99 10.48 2.96
N ASN A 542 21.17 9.69 4.01
CA ASN A 542 21.99 8.46 3.98
C ASN A 542 21.32 7.26 3.30
N ASP A 543 20.08 7.40 2.81
CA ASP A 543 19.39 6.34 2.04
C ASP A 543 19.81 6.27 0.56
N GLY A 544 20.88 6.96 0.17
CA GLY A 544 21.33 7.02 -1.23
C GLY A 544 20.52 7.96 -2.12
N ASN A 545 19.41 8.49 -1.65
CA ASN A 545 18.56 9.44 -2.37
C ASN A 545 19.04 10.88 -2.17
N LYS A 546 20.13 11.23 -2.83
CA LYS A 546 20.73 12.58 -2.77
C LYS A 546 19.91 13.67 -3.49
N PHE A 547 18.87 13.29 -4.22
CA PHE A 547 18.04 14.21 -5.02
C PHE A 547 16.58 14.08 -4.63
N VAL A 548 16.19 14.67 -3.52
CA VAL A 548 14.77 14.84 -3.18
C VAL A 548 14.33 16.20 -3.69
N CYS A 549 13.53 16.20 -4.77
CA CYS A 549 12.87 17.41 -5.26
C CYS A 549 11.53 17.57 -4.56
N ARG A 550 11.28 18.73 -4.01
CA ARG A 550 9.98 19.09 -3.43
C ARG A 550 9.27 20.07 -4.35
N ASN A 551 8.06 19.71 -4.77
CA ASN A 551 7.15 20.67 -5.40
C ASN A 551 6.63 21.64 -4.34
N ASN A 552 6.95 22.90 -4.49
CA ASN A 552 6.47 23.96 -3.63
C ASN A 552 5.05 24.38 -4.02
N LYS A 553 4.36 25.06 -3.11
CA LYS A 553 2.99 25.54 -3.36
C LYS A 553 2.91 26.57 -4.50
N ASP A 554 4.00 27.22 -4.82
CA ASP A 554 4.19 28.17 -5.91
C ASP A 554 4.59 27.51 -7.24
N TYR A 555 4.50 26.17 -7.34
CA TYR A 555 4.91 25.36 -8.49
C TYR A 555 6.42 25.39 -8.81
N THR A 556 7.25 25.96 -7.96
CA THR A 556 8.69 25.82 -8.08
C THR A 556 9.16 24.48 -7.55
N ILE A 557 10.32 24.02 -8.03
CA ILE A 557 10.99 22.81 -7.57
C ILE A 557 12.21 23.23 -6.76
N SER A 558 12.32 22.78 -5.51
CA SER A 558 13.51 22.97 -4.69
C SER A 558 14.18 21.65 -4.36
N ASN A 559 15.52 21.67 -4.32
CA ASN A 559 16.29 20.57 -3.75
C ASN A 559 16.18 20.61 -2.22
N VAL A 560 15.98 19.44 -1.61
CA VAL A 560 16.01 19.32 -0.16
C VAL A 560 17.43 18.95 0.25
N SER A 561 18.18 19.95 0.75
CA SER A 561 19.56 19.77 1.19
C SER A 561 19.70 19.26 2.64
N ASP A 562 18.66 19.47 3.46
CA ASP A 562 18.59 18.95 4.83
C ASP A 562 17.28 18.17 4.98
N PHE A 563 17.37 16.84 4.89
CA PHE A 563 16.23 15.95 4.99
C PHE A 563 16.30 15.14 6.29
N THR A 564 16.00 15.82 7.40
CA THR A 564 15.98 15.19 8.71
C THR A 564 14.54 14.97 9.19
N ARG A 565 14.30 13.92 9.97
CA ARG A 565 13.02 13.64 10.62
C ARG A 565 13.23 13.34 12.10
N ARG A 566 12.48 14.02 12.95
CA ARG A 566 12.46 13.73 14.38
C ARG A 566 11.38 12.68 14.66
N CYS A 567 11.75 11.69 15.46
CA CYS A 567 10.85 10.68 15.98
C CYS A 567 10.83 10.76 17.50
N GLN A 568 9.64 10.93 18.07
CA GLN A 568 9.42 10.88 19.50
C GLN A 568 8.02 10.35 19.76
N TYR A 569 7.95 9.28 20.55
CA TYR A 569 6.69 8.66 20.97
C TYR A 569 6.45 8.96 22.44
N ILE A 570 5.76 10.08 22.72
CA ILE A 570 5.40 10.47 24.08
C ILE A 570 4.07 9.82 24.42
N ARG A 571 4.08 8.99 25.45
CA ARG A 571 2.89 8.38 26.05
C ARG A 571 2.99 8.51 27.57
N GLY A 572 1.85 8.54 28.26
CA GLY A 572 1.83 8.43 29.71
C GLY A 572 2.36 7.05 30.18
N GLU A 573 2.84 6.95 31.42
CA GLU A 573 3.33 5.68 31.97
C GLU A 573 2.25 4.59 31.96
N SER A 574 0.98 4.97 32.16
CA SER A 574 -0.18 4.07 32.10
C SER A 574 -0.44 3.50 30.69
N ASP A 575 0.18 4.07 29.66
CA ASP A 575 0.01 3.65 28.26
C ASP A 575 1.10 2.67 27.79
N LYS A 576 1.97 2.25 28.69
CA LYS A 576 3.07 1.32 28.40
C LYS A 576 2.88 -0.01 29.11
N PHE A 577 3.22 -1.09 28.43
CA PHE A 577 3.15 -2.44 28.97
C PHE A 577 4.42 -3.20 28.65
N PHE A 578 5.01 -3.80 29.68
CA PHE A 578 6.09 -4.77 29.56
C PHE A 578 5.54 -6.15 29.89
N ILE A 579 5.70 -7.10 28.97
CA ILE A 579 5.16 -8.46 29.05
C ILE A 579 6.32 -9.45 28.90
N ASN A 580 6.63 -10.17 29.97
CA ASN A 580 7.61 -11.25 30.01
C ASN A 580 6.98 -12.59 29.65
#